data_2b42ae7fd2edef6e3a00f6235040ffc0
#
_entry.id   2b42ae7fd2edef6e3a00f6235040ffc0
#
_cell.length_a   1.000
_cell.length_b   1.000
_cell.length_c   1.000
_cell.angle_alpha   90.00
_cell.angle_beta   90.00
_cell.angle_gamma   90.00
#
_symmetry.space_group_name_H-M   'P 1'
#
loop_
_entity.id
_entity.type
_entity.pdbx_description
1 polymer ?
#
loop_
_entity_poly.entity_id
_entity_poly.type
_entity_poly.pdbx_seq_one_letter_code
_entity_poly.pdbx_strand_id
1 'polypeptide(L)'
;FNPYLSALDPYAGAYMAVLDSVAKLVATGFERANMYLTFQEYFEKLRQDPERWGKPMAAVLGALMAQVDFGVGAIGGKDSMSGSFEDLDVPPTLVSFATAIGNIDRVTSPELKAAGDNLVWISCQDTLASSLCATFDAMEHLIGAGVVRACASSGAAGLAETLVKMAVGN
;
A
#
# COMPACT_ATOMS: atom_id res chain seq x y z
N PHE A 1 0.24 5.04 -4.07
CA PHE A 1 1.38 4.74 -4.96
C PHE A 1 2.45 5.83 -4.87
N ASN A 2 3.68 5.49 -5.25
CA ASN A 2 4.79 6.43 -5.30
C ASN A 2 5.16 6.73 -6.76
N PRO A 3 4.88 7.95 -7.28
CA PRO A 3 5.10 8.26 -8.70
C PRO A 3 6.58 8.24 -9.10
N TYR A 4 7.48 8.58 -8.18
CA TYR A 4 8.92 8.58 -8.44
C TYR A 4 9.46 7.16 -8.60
N LEU A 5 9.04 6.23 -7.72
CA LEU A 5 9.41 4.83 -7.83
C LEU A 5 8.81 4.20 -9.09
N SER A 6 7.53 4.46 -9.36
CA SER A 6 6.85 3.93 -10.54
C SER A 6 7.46 4.41 -11.86
N ALA A 7 7.99 5.64 -11.89
CA ALA A 7 8.69 6.16 -13.07
C ALA A 7 10.04 5.48 -13.30
N LEU A 8 10.73 5.06 -12.24
CA LEU A 8 12.00 4.35 -12.32
C LEU A 8 11.81 2.85 -12.62
N ASP A 9 10.85 2.24 -11.95
CA ASP A 9 10.55 0.81 -12.03
C ASP A 9 9.05 0.59 -11.81
N PRO A 10 8.26 0.42 -12.89
CA PRO A 10 6.82 0.19 -12.79
C PRO A 10 6.46 -1.08 -12.02
N TYR A 11 7.29 -2.14 -12.09
CA TYR A 11 7.08 -3.38 -11.34
C TYR A 11 7.20 -3.14 -9.84
N ALA A 12 8.32 -2.56 -9.40
CA ALA A 12 8.55 -2.24 -7.99
C ALA A 12 7.52 -1.22 -7.47
N GLY A 13 7.18 -0.21 -8.29
CA GLY A 13 6.16 0.79 -7.96
C GLY A 13 4.79 0.19 -7.68
N ALA A 14 4.36 -0.76 -8.51
CA ALA A 14 3.09 -1.46 -8.36
C ALA A 14 3.10 -2.43 -7.16
N TYR A 15 4.18 -3.18 -6.98
CA TYR A 15 4.36 -4.04 -5.79
C TYR A 15 4.23 -3.25 -4.50
N MET A 16 4.94 -2.12 -4.41
CA MET A 16 4.90 -1.23 -3.26
C MET A 16 3.54 -0.55 -3.06
N ALA A 17 2.81 -0.27 -4.13
CA ALA A 17 1.45 0.28 -4.02
C ALA A 17 0.48 -0.71 -3.35
N VAL A 18 0.61 -2.01 -3.67
CA VAL A 18 -0.16 -3.08 -3.01
C VAL A 18 0.25 -3.22 -1.55
N LEU A 19 1.56 -3.31 -1.28
CA LEU A 19 2.10 -3.37 0.09
C LEU A 19 1.57 -2.22 0.95
N ASP A 20 1.62 -0.97 0.45
CA ASP A 20 1.17 0.22 1.16
C ASP A 20 -0.34 0.17 1.47
N SER A 21 -1.17 -0.28 0.53
CA SER A 21 -2.62 -0.38 0.74
C SER A 21 -2.99 -1.47 1.76
N VAL A 22 -2.31 -2.61 1.74
CA VAL A 22 -2.49 -3.68 2.73
C VAL A 22 -2.04 -3.22 4.12
N ALA A 23 -0.84 -2.62 4.22
CA ALA A 23 -0.30 -2.11 5.48
C ALA A 23 -1.22 -1.07 6.15
N LYS A 24 -1.87 -0.22 5.36
CA LYS A 24 -2.85 0.77 5.87
C LYS A 24 -4.07 0.11 6.49
N LEU A 25 -4.62 -0.93 5.87
CA LEU A 25 -5.76 -1.65 6.44
C LEU A 25 -5.37 -2.46 7.68
N VAL A 26 -4.20 -3.10 7.69
CA VAL A 26 -3.68 -3.78 8.89
C VAL A 26 -3.54 -2.77 10.03
N ALA A 27 -2.95 -1.60 9.77
CA ALA A 27 -2.82 -0.52 10.76
C ALA A 27 -4.17 0.00 11.27
N THR A 28 -5.23 -0.16 10.49
CA THR A 28 -6.60 0.22 10.89
C THR A 28 -7.31 -0.88 11.70
N GLY A 29 -6.72 -2.07 11.82
CA GLY A 29 -7.26 -3.17 12.62
C GLY A 29 -7.99 -4.24 11.83
N PHE A 30 -7.81 -4.29 10.49
CA PHE A 30 -8.39 -5.32 9.65
C PHE A 30 -7.40 -6.45 9.40
N GLU A 31 -7.92 -7.68 9.37
CA GLU A 31 -7.14 -8.89 9.09
C GLU A 31 -6.90 -9.03 7.59
N ARG A 32 -5.65 -9.30 7.20
CA ARG A 32 -5.23 -9.45 5.80
C ARG A 32 -6.02 -10.53 5.05
N ALA A 33 -6.38 -11.61 5.74
CA ALA A 33 -7.18 -12.70 5.16
C ALA A 33 -8.58 -12.28 4.68
N ASN A 34 -9.10 -11.14 5.16
CA ASN A 34 -10.41 -10.60 4.81
C ASN A 34 -10.32 -9.39 3.84
N MET A 35 -9.15 -9.17 3.25
CA MET A 35 -8.92 -8.04 2.34
C MET A 35 -9.11 -8.44 0.88
N TYR A 36 -9.59 -7.49 0.11
CA TYR A 36 -9.67 -7.53 -1.34
C TYR A 36 -9.08 -6.27 -1.93
N LEU A 37 -8.54 -6.38 -3.13
CA LEU A 37 -7.91 -5.27 -3.83
C LEU A 37 -8.73 -4.86 -5.05
N THR A 38 -8.62 -3.59 -5.42
CA THR A 38 -8.98 -3.10 -6.75
C THR A 38 -7.84 -2.21 -7.25
N PHE A 39 -7.56 -2.27 -8.56
CA PHE A 39 -6.48 -1.49 -9.13
C PHE A 39 -7.02 -0.45 -10.11
N GLN A 40 -6.35 0.69 -10.14
CA GLN A 40 -6.56 1.65 -11.19
C GLN A 40 -5.22 1.98 -11.82
N GLU A 41 -5.11 1.73 -13.12
CA GLU A 41 -3.91 2.01 -13.90
C GLU A 41 -4.13 3.19 -14.84
N TYR A 42 -3.07 3.98 -15.01
CA TYR A 42 -3.05 5.09 -15.95
C TYR A 42 -1.65 5.24 -16.55
N PHE A 43 -1.57 5.05 -17.85
CA PHE A 43 -0.32 5.10 -18.61
C PHE A 43 -0.45 6.02 -19.81
N GLU A 44 0.69 6.42 -20.38
CA GLU A 44 0.76 7.14 -21.64
C GLU A 44 0.17 6.34 -22.80
N LYS A 45 -0.11 7.02 -23.90
CA LYS A 45 -0.52 6.34 -25.15
C LYS A 45 0.56 5.37 -25.61
N LEU A 46 0.22 4.10 -25.72
CA LEU A 46 1.18 3.01 -25.97
C LEU A 46 1.73 3.05 -27.41
N ARG A 47 0.93 3.53 -28.39
CA ARG A 47 1.31 3.59 -29.80
C ARG A 47 1.81 2.21 -30.28
N GLN A 48 2.75 2.18 -31.22
CA GLN A 48 3.44 0.95 -31.67
C GLN A 48 4.85 0.87 -31.07
N ASP A 49 4.97 1.22 -29.80
CA ASP A 49 6.24 1.29 -29.08
C ASP A 49 6.29 0.19 -28.03
N PRO A 50 7.16 -0.83 -28.19
CA PRO A 50 7.27 -1.94 -27.26
C PRO A 50 7.65 -1.51 -25.83
N GLU A 51 8.46 -0.46 -25.67
CA GLU A 51 8.84 0.04 -24.33
C GLU A 51 7.63 0.60 -23.58
N ARG A 52 6.75 1.32 -24.30
CA ARG A 52 5.50 1.84 -23.74
C ARG A 52 4.55 0.72 -23.32
N TRP A 53 4.48 -0.37 -24.09
CA TRP A 53 3.72 -1.58 -23.72
C TRP A 53 4.32 -2.35 -22.57
N GLY A 54 5.64 -2.30 -22.41
CA GLY A 54 6.36 -2.93 -21.29
C GLY A 54 6.01 -2.36 -19.93
N LYS A 55 5.69 -1.07 -19.85
CA LYS A 55 5.39 -0.40 -18.57
C LYS A 55 4.13 -0.92 -17.87
N PRO A 56 2.93 -0.94 -18.50
CA PRO A 56 1.74 -1.53 -17.89
C PRO A 56 1.92 -3.03 -17.62
N MET A 57 2.59 -3.78 -18.50
CA MET A 57 2.89 -5.19 -18.24
C MET A 57 3.74 -5.37 -16.98
N ALA A 58 4.79 -4.58 -16.79
CA ALA A 58 5.63 -4.62 -15.61
C ALA A 58 4.84 -4.28 -14.34
N ALA A 59 3.99 -3.25 -14.39
CA ALA A 59 3.14 -2.86 -13.27
C ALA A 59 2.15 -3.97 -12.88
N VAL A 60 1.46 -4.57 -13.85
CA VAL A 60 0.54 -5.70 -13.59
C VAL A 60 1.28 -6.89 -12.97
N LEU A 61 2.48 -7.23 -13.47
CA LEU A 61 3.29 -8.30 -12.89
C LEU A 61 3.73 -7.99 -11.47
N GLY A 62 4.12 -6.76 -11.17
CA GLY A 62 4.46 -6.33 -9.80
C GLY A 62 3.27 -6.45 -8.86
N ALA A 63 2.09 -6.00 -9.29
CA ALA A 63 0.86 -6.12 -8.52
C ALA A 63 0.43 -7.59 -8.35
N LEU A 64 0.62 -8.43 -9.37
CA LEU A 64 0.34 -9.88 -9.28
C LEU A 64 1.25 -10.54 -8.25
N MET A 65 2.56 -10.26 -8.28
CA MET A 65 3.49 -10.84 -7.31
C MET A 65 3.15 -10.42 -5.89
N ALA A 66 2.82 -9.16 -5.66
CA ALA A 66 2.38 -8.69 -4.35
C ALA A 66 1.10 -9.41 -3.86
N GLN A 67 0.14 -9.67 -4.75
CA GLN A 67 -1.06 -10.44 -4.40
C GLN A 67 -0.72 -11.88 -3.98
N VAL A 68 0.19 -12.53 -4.70
CA VAL A 68 0.66 -13.88 -4.37
C VAL A 68 1.39 -13.88 -3.03
N ASP A 69 2.31 -12.94 -2.84
CA ASP A 69 3.15 -12.83 -1.65
C ASP A 69 2.34 -12.53 -0.38
N PHE A 70 1.33 -11.67 -0.49
CA PHE A 70 0.51 -11.28 0.68
C PHE A 70 -0.76 -12.11 0.83
N GLY A 71 -1.09 -12.97 -0.12
CA GLY A 71 -2.31 -13.79 -0.10
C GLY A 71 -3.59 -12.96 -0.21
N VAL A 72 -3.56 -11.82 -0.91
CA VAL A 72 -4.69 -10.89 -1.06
C VAL A 72 -5.05 -10.76 -2.53
N GLY A 73 -6.27 -11.06 -2.92
CA GLY A 73 -6.71 -11.06 -4.31
C GLY A 73 -7.37 -9.75 -4.76
N ALA A 74 -7.12 -9.36 -6.00
CA ALA A 74 -7.87 -8.28 -6.65
C ALA A 74 -9.20 -8.80 -7.18
N ILE A 75 -10.29 -8.09 -6.90
CA ILE A 75 -11.65 -8.41 -7.33
C ILE A 75 -12.11 -7.56 -8.52
N GLY A 76 -11.30 -6.63 -8.95
CA GLY A 76 -11.60 -5.76 -10.08
C GLY A 76 -10.57 -4.67 -10.27
N GLY A 77 -10.82 -3.85 -11.26
CA GLY A 77 -9.95 -2.73 -11.58
C GLY A 77 -10.34 -2.06 -12.88
N LYS A 78 -9.56 -1.07 -13.25
CA LYS A 78 -9.72 -0.32 -14.48
C LYS A 78 -8.37 0.19 -14.95
N ASP A 79 -8.12 0.12 -16.23
CA ASP A 79 -6.92 0.65 -16.86
C ASP A 79 -7.25 1.74 -17.90
N SER A 80 -6.27 2.57 -18.19
CA SER A 80 -6.35 3.56 -19.25
C SER A 80 -4.94 3.85 -19.80
N MET A 81 -4.78 3.74 -21.12
CA MET A 81 -3.56 4.03 -21.87
C MET A 81 -3.74 5.28 -22.74
N SER A 82 -4.30 6.33 -22.14
CA SER A 82 -4.61 7.59 -22.85
C SER A 82 -3.92 8.83 -22.27
N GLY A 83 -2.97 8.61 -21.35
CA GLY A 83 -2.30 9.66 -20.59
C GLY A 83 -1.19 10.39 -21.35
N SER A 84 -1.45 10.81 -22.58
CA SER A 84 -0.51 11.64 -23.36
C SER A 84 -1.23 12.87 -23.87
N PHE A 85 -0.63 14.03 -23.71
CA PHE A 85 -1.08 15.29 -24.26
C PHE A 85 0.12 16.05 -24.85
N GLU A 86 0.12 16.24 -26.17
CA GLU A 86 1.25 16.78 -26.92
C GLU A 86 2.54 16.00 -26.62
N ASP A 87 3.55 16.64 -26.02
CA ASP A 87 4.83 16.05 -25.65
C ASP A 87 4.88 15.59 -24.17
N LEU A 88 3.77 15.71 -23.45
CA LEU A 88 3.67 15.29 -22.06
C LEU A 88 3.06 13.88 -21.98
N ASP A 89 3.75 13.01 -21.28
CA ASP A 89 3.27 11.69 -20.90
C ASP A 89 3.09 11.61 -19.37
N VAL A 90 2.00 11.01 -18.92
CA VAL A 90 1.84 10.72 -17.50
C VAL A 90 2.86 9.68 -17.05
N PRO A 91 3.39 9.78 -15.82
CA PRO A 91 4.24 8.72 -15.29
C PRO A 91 3.45 7.41 -15.15
N PRO A 92 4.13 6.25 -15.26
CA PRO A 92 3.51 4.96 -15.01
C PRO A 92 2.78 4.97 -13.67
N THR A 93 1.49 4.66 -13.67
CA THR A 93 0.65 4.75 -12.49
C THR A 93 -0.15 3.46 -12.29
N LEU A 94 0.07 2.79 -11.16
CA LEU A 94 -0.84 1.79 -10.62
C LEU A 94 -1.18 2.19 -9.19
N VAL A 95 -2.45 2.49 -8.95
CA VAL A 95 -2.99 2.78 -7.63
C VAL A 95 -3.69 1.52 -7.12
N SER A 96 -3.33 1.08 -5.92
CA SER A 96 -3.99 -0.01 -5.22
C SER A 96 -4.95 0.55 -4.19
N PHE A 97 -6.17 0.03 -4.21
CA PHE A 97 -7.19 0.26 -3.19
C PHE A 97 -7.44 -1.07 -2.49
N ALA A 98 -7.24 -1.12 -1.18
CA ALA A 98 -7.61 -2.26 -0.37
C ALA A 98 -8.95 -2.00 0.33
N THR A 99 -9.78 -3.02 0.40
CA THR A 99 -11.05 -3.01 1.13
C THR A 99 -11.16 -4.26 1.99
N ALA A 100 -11.80 -4.14 3.13
CA ALA A 100 -12.04 -5.26 4.02
C ALA A 100 -13.36 -5.09 4.76
N ILE A 101 -13.92 -6.21 5.22
CA ILE A 101 -15.06 -6.23 6.14
C ILE A 101 -14.54 -6.70 7.49
N GLY A 102 -14.86 -5.97 8.55
CA GLY A 102 -14.39 -6.29 9.89
C GLY A 102 -15.30 -5.73 10.99
N ASN A 103 -14.90 -5.95 12.24
CA ASN A 103 -15.63 -5.44 13.40
C ASN A 103 -15.20 -4.03 13.74
N ILE A 104 -16.16 -3.10 13.88
CA ILE A 104 -15.92 -1.70 14.25
C ILE A 104 -15.21 -1.57 15.60
N ASP A 105 -15.42 -2.49 16.52
CA ASP A 105 -14.79 -2.48 17.85
C ASP A 105 -13.26 -2.72 17.81
N ARG A 106 -12.74 -3.17 16.68
CA ARG A 106 -11.31 -3.40 16.45
C ARG A 106 -10.63 -2.27 15.68
N VAL A 107 -11.38 -1.27 15.24
CA VAL A 107 -10.82 -0.18 14.43
C VAL A 107 -9.89 0.67 15.29
N THR A 108 -8.65 0.78 14.84
CA THR A 108 -7.66 1.71 15.38
C THR A 108 -7.53 2.92 14.45
N SER A 109 -7.39 4.09 15.03
CA SER A 109 -7.14 5.33 14.30
C SER A 109 -5.70 5.80 14.53
N PRO A 110 -5.15 6.62 13.62
CA PRO A 110 -3.74 6.98 13.66
C PRO A 110 -3.38 8.03 14.70
N GLU A 111 -4.34 8.83 15.19
CA GLU A 111 -4.03 9.92 16.12
C GLU A 111 -3.54 9.41 17.50
N LEU A 112 -2.54 10.07 18.07
CA LEU A 112 -2.03 9.77 19.40
C LEU A 112 -3.13 9.99 20.45
N LYS A 113 -3.25 9.11 21.46
CA LYS A 113 -4.39 9.09 22.38
C LYS A 113 -4.13 9.77 23.72
N ALA A 114 -2.94 9.61 24.29
CA ALA A 114 -2.62 10.20 25.59
C ALA A 114 -1.13 10.46 25.75
N ALA A 115 -0.81 11.51 26.53
CA ALA A 115 0.55 11.76 26.97
C ALA A 115 1.04 10.62 27.87
N GLY A 116 2.26 10.15 27.64
CA GLY A 116 2.86 9.04 28.37
C GLY A 116 2.68 7.67 27.74
N ASP A 117 1.92 7.55 26.65
CA ASP A 117 1.88 6.32 25.85
C ASP A 117 3.25 6.05 25.21
N ASN A 118 3.65 4.77 25.17
CA ASN A 118 4.88 4.37 24.49
C ASN A 118 4.69 4.41 22.97
N LEU A 119 5.65 5.01 22.27
CA LEU A 119 5.72 4.97 20.81
C LEU A 119 6.64 3.83 20.39
N VAL A 120 6.12 2.92 19.59
CA VAL A 120 6.85 1.76 19.09
C VAL A 120 6.92 1.82 17.57
N TRP A 121 8.12 1.73 17.02
CA TRP A 121 8.33 1.58 15.58
C TRP A 121 8.67 0.13 15.26
N ILE A 122 7.80 -0.51 14.47
CA ILE A 122 7.98 -1.86 13.99
C ILE A 122 8.43 -1.78 12.52
N SER A 123 9.58 -2.35 12.21
CA SER A 123 10.13 -2.41 10.86
C SER A 123 10.55 -3.83 10.51
N CYS A 124 10.40 -4.20 9.25
CA CYS A 124 10.99 -5.43 8.74
C CYS A 124 12.52 -5.30 8.63
N GLN A 125 13.23 -6.38 8.95
CA GLN A 125 14.69 -6.44 8.84
C GLN A 125 15.14 -6.57 7.37
N ASP A 126 14.28 -7.11 6.53
CA ASP A 126 14.50 -7.34 5.11
C ASP A 126 13.21 -7.10 4.31
N THR A 127 13.28 -7.27 3.00
CA THR A 127 12.17 -7.09 2.07
C THR A 127 11.54 -8.41 1.61
N LEU A 128 11.82 -9.52 2.31
CA LEU A 128 11.21 -10.81 1.98
C LEU A 128 9.71 -10.79 2.29
N ALA A 129 8.93 -11.37 1.41
CA ALA A 129 7.48 -11.47 1.57
C ALA A 129 7.09 -12.15 2.90
N SER A 130 7.84 -13.17 3.32
CA SER A 130 7.62 -13.86 4.59
C SER A 130 7.81 -12.95 5.81
N SER A 131 8.82 -12.07 5.79
CA SER A 131 9.08 -11.11 6.88
C SER A 131 8.01 -10.02 6.94
N LEU A 132 7.56 -9.55 5.77
CA LEU A 132 6.45 -8.60 5.67
C LEU A 132 5.14 -9.22 6.20
N CYS A 133 4.82 -10.44 5.78
CA CYS A 133 3.65 -11.17 6.28
C CYS A 133 3.72 -11.40 7.79
N ALA A 134 4.86 -11.82 8.33
CA ALA A 134 5.03 -12.00 9.77
C ALA A 134 4.83 -10.69 10.55
N THR A 135 5.24 -9.55 9.96
CA THR A 135 5.00 -8.23 10.54
C THR A 135 3.51 -7.88 10.55
N PHE A 136 2.79 -8.16 9.47
CA PHE A 136 1.34 -7.97 9.41
C PHE A 136 0.62 -8.86 10.44
N ASP A 137 0.96 -10.14 10.50
CA ASP A 137 0.36 -11.08 11.44
C ASP A 137 0.59 -10.66 12.91
N ALA A 138 1.79 -10.16 13.21
CA ALA A 138 2.11 -9.63 14.54
C ALA A 138 1.27 -8.38 14.87
N MET A 139 1.10 -7.45 13.91
CA MET A 139 0.29 -6.25 14.10
C MET A 139 -1.19 -6.59 14.27
N GLU A 140 -1.73 -7.49 13.45
CA GLU A 140 -3.10 -7.98 13.57
C GLU A 140 -3.36 -8.58 14.95
N HIS A 141 -2.40 -9.37 15.47
CA HIS A 141 -2.47 -9.96 16.80
C HIS A 141 -2.46 -8.89 17.91
N LEU A 142 -1.53 -7.92 17.85
CA LEU A 142 -1.40 -6.86 18.85
C LEU A 142 -2.64 -5.95 18.89
N ILE A 143 -3.17 -5.59 17.72
CA ILE A 143 -4.40 -4.79 17.63
C ILE A 143 -5.59 -5.61 18.15
N GLY A 144 -5.71 -6.88 17.74
CA GLY A 144 -6.76 -7.78 18.19
C GLY A 144 -6.75 -8.05 19.70
N ALA A 145 -5.58 -8.02 20.32
CA ALA A 145 -5.42 -8.11 21.78
C ALA A 145 -5.76 -6.80 22.53
N GLY A 146 -6.05 -5.70 21.83
CA GLY A 146 -6.40 -4.42 22.41
C GLY A 146 -5.24 -3.67 23.08
N VAL A 147 -3.99 -4.07 22.81
CA VAL A 147 -2.80 -3.40 23.39
C VAL A 147 -2.35 -2.18 22.56
N VAL A 148 -2.80 -2.07 21.33
CA VAL A 148 -2.50 -0.96 20.42
C VAL A 148 -3.62 0.07 20.49
N ARG A 149 -3.30 1.29 20.94
CA ARG A 149 -4.27 2.38 21.07
C ARG A 149 -4.38 3.26 19.81
N ALA A 150 -3.27 3.36 19.07
CA ALA A 150 -3.19 4.08 17.78
C ALA A 150 -2.18 3.37 16.90
N CYS A 151 -2.43 3.33 15.61
CA CYS A 151 -1.51 2.72 14.65
C CYS A 151 -1.56 3.47 13.32
N ALA A 152 -0.39 3.60 12.68
CA ALA A 152 -0.29 4.13 11.33
C ALA A 152 0.80 3.39 10.56
N SER A 153 0.55 3.11 9.28
CA SER A 153 1.60 2.65 8.38
C SER A 153 2.48 3.82 7.93
N SER A 154 3.79 3.59 7.81
CA SER A 154 4.72 4.61 7.34
C SER A 154 4.51 4.88 5.85
N GLY A 155 4.35 6.14 5.47
CA GLY A 155 4.22 6.58 4.09
C GLY A 155 5.56 6.81 3.39
N ALA A 156 5.50 7.37 2.17
CA ALA A 156 6.68 7.60 1.32
C ALA A 156 7.72 8.54 1.93
N ALA A 157 7.33 9.49 2.78
CA ALA A 157 8.25 10.38 3.50
C ALA A 157 8.70 9.82 4.87
N GLY A 158 8.38 8.57 5.17
CA GLY A 158 8.93 7.80 6.27
C GLY A 158 8.34 8.14 7.64
N LEU A 159 9.12 7.78 8.68
CA LEU A 159 8.70 7.86 10.08
C LEU A 159 8.35 9.29 10.52
N ALA A 160 9.13 10.27 10.10
CA ALA A 160 8.90 11.67 10.53
C ALA A 160 7.55 12.21 10.05
N GLU A 161 7.19 11.95 8.79
CA GLU A 161 5.87 12.29 8.25
C GLU A 161 4.76 11.60 9.04
N THR A 162 4.93 10.32 9.31
CA THR A 162 3.93 9.51 10.02
C THR A 162 3.69 10.06 11.42
N LEU A 163 4.76 10.37 12.17
CA LEU A 163 4.64 10.94 13.52
C LEU A 163 3.97 12.31 13.52
N VAL A 164 4.31 13.18 12.58
CA VAL A 164 3.65 14.47 12.43
C VAL A 164 2.15 14.28 12.16
N LYS A 165 1.79 13.38 11.26
CA LYS A 165 0.38 13.08 10.97
C LYS A 165 -0.37 12.50 12.17
N MET A 166 0.27 11.64 12.96
CA MET A 166 -0.31 11.08 14.18
C MET A 166 -0.50 12.14 15.28
N ALA A 167 0.31 13.21 15.27
CA ALA A 167 0.24 14.29 16.24
C ALA A 167 -0.69 15.44 15.84
N VAL A 168 -1.07 15.55 14.57
CA VAL A 168 -1.93 16.63 14.07
C VAL A 168 -3.35 16.47 14.60
N GLY A 169 -3.86 17.52 15.24
CA GLY A 169 -5.23 17.54 15.76
C GLY A 169 -5.37 17.07 17.21
N ASN A 170 -4.26 16.80 17.89
CA ASN A 170 -4.25 16.45 19.33
C ASN A 170 -3.92 17.66 20.19
#